data_6c1d98df688e46f25d4e16d266cabeb3
#
_entry.id   6c1d98df688e46f25d4e16d266cabeb3
#
_cell.length_a   1.000
_cell.length_b   1.000
_cell.length_c   1.000
_cell.angle_alpha   90.00
_cell.angle_beta   90.00
_cell.angle_gamma   90.00
#
_symmetry.space_group_name_H-M   'P 1'
#
loop_
_entity.id
_entity.type
_entity.pdbx_description
1 polymer ?
#
loop_
_entity_poly.entity_id
_entity_poly.type
_entity_poly.pdbx_seq_one_letter_code
_entity_poly.pdbx_strand_id
1 'polypeptide(L)'
;MDSDTNRRANEPARRAAKGVLRWTCLIVLLLQGLTPNCFSFAAEPLPPTHVDDFIGRPRVIIMSDIGNEPDDQMSFVRLLLYSNEFEIEGIVATTSTWQKSAVHPETMHALIEAYGKVRSNLLLHAKGWPTAEELDGRVFTGQPGYGLAAIGADKMSAGAEAIIRAVDRDDARPLWICIWGGANTLAQALLHVRATRTAGEADRFVGKMRVYSITDQDDTGPWIRREFPNLFYIVQPSTQKGDDYYYATWTGISGDVYYRNGAGADSTIVTNEWLDANIRSKGPMGKLYPRFAFIMEGDTPSFLGLIDNGLNAYRRPDWGGWGGRYIYRQPYGETHAIWTQGGNTFSRVTSQDTVAGVDGREYTSDQATIWRWREAYQNDFAARMDWTVKDYSHANHNPLVEVNGQAGTAPLLIDAEVGKQLLLDASQSRDPDGQGLHYHWFHYGEAGSTDANLASVTISGADTAKATVTATGVCRPQWLPRGQCLGNGTAHIILAVTDDGSPRLTSYRRVILTVHSGSTR
;
A
#
# COMPACT_ATOMS: atom_id res chain seq x y z
N MET A 1 57.10 -42.87 1.77
CA MET A 1 56.59 -44.06 2.44
C MET A 1 55.17 -44.17 1.99
N ASP A 2 54.97 -44.74 0.88
CA ASP A 2 54.65 -46.15 0.59
C ASP A 2 53.26 -46.47 1.10
N SER A 3 52.37 -47.00 0.41
CA SER A 3 52.21 -47.65 -0.91
C SER A 3 50.78 -48.17 -0.86
N ASP A 4 50.03 -47.96 -1.88
CA ASP A 4 49.82 -48.92 -2.96
C ASP A 4 48.73 -49.98 -2.69
N THR A 5 47.89 -50.02 -3.61
CA THR A 5 47.45 -50.94 -4.68
C THR A 5 46.12 -51.63 -4.39
N ASN A 6 45.21 -51.51 -5.26
CA ASN A 6 44.96 -52.16 -6.55
C ASN A 6 43.80 -53.19 -6.54
N ARG A 7 42.91 -53.02 -7.43
CA ARG A 7 42.49 -53.79 -8.61
C ARG A 7 41.15 -54.54 -8.59
N ARG A 8 40.39 -54.14 -9.58
CA ARG A 8 39.74 -54.90 -10.69
C ARG A 8 38.51 -55.74 -10.34
N ALA A 9 37.43 -55.43 -10.96
CA ALA A 9 36.90 -55.69 -12.30
C ALA A 9 36.29 -57.09 -12.46
N ASN A 10 35.02 -57.11 -12.86
CA ASN A 10 34.57 -57.88 -14.02
C ASN A 10 33.03 -57.85 -14.16
N GLU A 11 32.62 -57.36 -15.32
CA GLU A 11 31.40 -57.79 -16.00
C GLU A 11 31.59 -59.18 -16.61
N PRO A 12 30.58 -59.93 -17.04
CA PRO A 12 29.85 -59.63 -18.26
C PRO A 12 28.34 -60.09 -18.34
N ALA A 13 27.62 -59.34 -19.09
CA ALA A 13 26.70 -59.58 -20.20
C ALA A 13 25.97 -60.92 -20.42
N ARG A 14 24.75 -60.71 -20.95
CA ARG A 14 23.94 -61.37 -22.00
C ARG A 14 22.70 -62.19 -21.53
N ARG A 15 21.58 -61.96 -22.07
CA ARG A 15 20.80 -62.04 -23.30
C ARG A 15 19.33 -62.25 -23.04
N ALA A 16 18.54 -61.46 -23.68
CA ALA A 16 17.26 -61.63 -24.34
C ALA A 16 16.49 -62.95 -24.29
N ALA A 17 15.17 -62.83 -24.08
CA ALA A 17 14.18 -63.56 -24.87
C ALA A 17 12.78 -62.91 -24.80
N LYS A 18 12.15 -62.82 -25.95
CA LYS A 18 10.82 -62.32 -26.26
C LYS A 18 9.75 -63.31 -25.77
N GLY A 19 8.61 -62.79 -25.31
CA GLY A 19 7.40 -63.60 -25.11
C GLY A 19 6.16 -62.74 -25.20
N VAL A 20 5.53 -62.70 -26.36
CA VAL A 20 4.17 -62.14 -26.59
C VAL A 20 3.15 -63.14 -26.10
N LEU A 21 2.22 -62.72 -25.24
CA LEU A 21 0.99 -63.45 -25.08
C LEU A 21 -0.16 -62.45 -24.87
N ARG A 22 -1.05 -62.41 -25.85
CA ARG A 22 -2.37 -61.79 -25.82
C ARG A 22 -3.27 -62.64 -24.90
N TRP A 23 -4.00 -61.99 -24.00
CA TRP A 23 -5.27 -62.52 -23.54
C TRP A 23 -6.31 -61.40 -23.34
N THR A 24 -7.48 -61.72 -23.71
CA THR A 24 -8.71 -61.02 -24.02
C THR A 24 -9.44 -60.48 -22.78
N CYS A 25 -10.19 -59.45 -23.01
CA CYS A 25 -11.18 -58.77 -22.16
C CYS A 25 -12.05 -59.65 -21.29
N LEU A 26 -12.26 -59.18 -20.06
CA LEU A 26 -13.56 -59.38 -19.38
C LEU A 26 -13.95 -58.03 -18.75
N ILE A 27 -15.01 -57.41 -19.31
CA ILE A 27 -15.66 -56.21 -18.78
C ILE A 27 -16.52 -56.65 -17.62
N VAL A 28 -16.20 -56.24 -16.41
CA VAL A 28 -17.11 -56.24 -15.26
C VAL A 28 -17.49 -54.79 -14.98
N LEU A 29 -18.69 -54.41 -15.40
CA LEU A 29 -19.37 -53.18 -15.00
C LEU A 29 -19.72 -53.25 -13.51
N LEU A 30 -18.96 -52.62 -12.68
CA LEU A 30 -19.35 -52.21 -11.33
C LEU A 30 -19.76 -50.75 -11.38
N LEU A 31 -21.05 -50.47 -11.35
CA LEU A 31 -21.64 -49.18 -11.04
C LEU A 31 -21.26 -48.82 -9.60
N GLN A 32 -20.13 -48.12 -9.41
CA GLN A 32 -19.87 -47.39 -8.20
C GLN A 32 -20.29 -45.95 -8.43
N GLY A 33 -21.15 -45.47 -7.54
CA GLY A 33 -21.76 -44.16 -7.61
C GLY A 33 -20.73 -43.03 -7.84
N LEU A 34 -20.91 -42.28 -8.90
CA LEU A 34 -20.31 -41.00 -9.13
C LEU A 34 -20.85 -40.02 -8.07
N THR A 35 -20.18 -39.93 -6.92
CA THR A 35 -20.23 -38.69 -6.15
C THR A 35 -19.53 -37.63 -7.01
N PRO A 36 -20.16 -36.49 -7.31
CA PRO A 36 -19.43 -35.40 -7.94
C PRO A 36 -18.36 -34.97 -6.95
N ASN A 37 -17.11 -35.31 -7.21
CA ASN A 37 -16.01 -34.63 -6.60
C ASN A 37 -16.16 -33.14 -7.00
N CYS A 38 -16.76 -32.33 -6.12
CA CYS A 38 -16.59 -30.92 -6.14
C CYS A 38 -15.09 -30.66 -5.91
N PHE A 39 -14.34 -30.56 -7.00
CA PHE A 39 -13.05 -29.91 -6.93
C PHE A 39 -13.32 -28.49 -6.44
N SER A 40 -13.16 -28.28 -5.16
CA SER A 40 -13.03 -26.94 -4.59
C SER A 40 -11.75 -26.40 -5.18
N PHE A 41 -11.86 -25.59 -6.23
CA PHE A 41 -10.73 -24.78 -6.68
C PHE A 41 -10.45 -23.82 -5.52
N ALA A 42 -9.33 -24.02 -4.84
CA ALA A 42 -8.79 -23.01 -3.96
C ALA A 42 -8.68 -21.71 -4.78
N ALA A 43 -9.10 -20.59 -4.23
CA ALA A 43 -8.95 -19.31 -4.91
C ALA A 43 -7.46 -19.09 -5.15
N GLU A 44 -7.08 -18.86 -6.41
CA GLU A 44 -5.69 -18.55 -6.73
C GLU A 44 -5.31 -17.18 -6.14
N PRO A 45 -4.05 -16.98 -5.75
CA PRO A 45 -3.58 -15.69 -5.29
C PRO A 45 -3.79 -14.64 -6.38
N LEU A 46 -4.09 -13.40 -5.99
CA LEU A 46 -4.21 -12.30 -6.94
C LEU A 46 -2.89 -12.14 -7.70
N PRO A 47 -2.92 -12.10 -9.03
CA PRO A 47 -1.70 -11.87 -9.80
C PRO A 47 -1.13 -10.48 -9.47
N PRO A 48 0.18 -10.29 -9.53
CA PRO A 48 0.82 -9.01 -9.21
C PRO A 48 0.41 -7.88 -10.17
N THR A 49 -0.19 -8.21 -11.31
CA THR A 49 -0.76 -7.26 -12.27
C THR A 49 -2.22 -6.90 -11.97
N HIS A 50 -2.82 -7.48 -10.92
CA HIS A 50 -4.19 -7.16 -10.53
C HIS A 50 -4.33 -5.68 -10.16
N VAL A 51 -5.36 -5.05 -10.68
CA VAL A 51 -5.72 -3.66 -10.37
C VAL A 51 -7.04 -3.66 -9.61
N ASP A 52 -7.03 -3.15 -8.39
CA ASP A 52 -8.27 -2.95 -7.64
C ASP A 52 -9.04 -1.77 -8.28
N ASP A 53 -10.14 -2.09 -8.95
CA ASP A 53 -11.00 -1.11 -9.61
C ASP A 53 -12.38 -1.14 -8.98
N PHE A 54 -12.68 -0.15 -8.16
CA PHE A 54 -13.96 0.00 -7.48
C PHE A 54 -14.39 1.47 -7.43
N ILE A 55 -15.68 1.68 -7.22
CA ILE A 55 -16.28 2.99 -7.03
C ILE A 55 -16.56 3.20 -5.54
N GLY A 56 -16.27 4.39 -5.04
CA GLY A 56 -16.51 4.77 -3.65
C GLY A 56 -15.23 4.78 -2.81
N ARG A 57 -15.39 5.07 -1.54
CA ARG A 57 -14.28 5.19 -0.60
C ARG A 57 -13.69 3.82 -0.27
N PRO A 58 -12.37 3.70 -0.08
CA PRO A 58 -11.77 2.48 0.45
C PRO A 58 -12.36 2.09 1.80
N ARG A 59 -12.62 0.80 2.00
CA ARG A 59 -13.04 0.22 3.27
C ARG A 59 -11.80 -0.07 4.09
N VAL A 60 -11.76 0.37 5.35
CA VAL A 60 -10.54 0.24 6.16
C VAL A 60 -10.84 -0.25 7.58
N ILE A 61 -9.95 -1.09 8.11
CA ILE A 61 -9.77 -1.37 9.53
C ILE A 61 -8.36 -0.94 9.92
N ILE A 62 -8.24 -0.22 11.03
CA ILE A 62 -6.97 0.20 11.61
C ILE A 62 -6.68 -0.66 12.84
N MET A 63 -5.47 -1.20 12.95
CA MET A 63 -5.00 -1.94 14.12
C MET A 63 -3.78 -1.20 14.69
N SER A 64 -3.90 -0.62 15.88
CA SER A 64 -2.90 0.28 16.47
C SER A 64 -2.55 -0.16 17.90
N ASP A 65 -1.28 -0.14 18.23
CA ASP A 65 -0.78 -0.30 19.60
C ASP A 65 -0.61 1.03 20.34
N ILE A 66 -1.48 1.99 20.01
CA ILE A 66 -1.55 3.32 20.61
C ILE A 66 -1.39 3.27 22.14
N GLY A 67 -0.62 4.20 22.67
CA GLY A 67 -0.40 4.34 24.13
C GLY A 67 1.03 4.04 24.59
N ASN A 68 1.89 3.52 23.70
CA ASN A 68 3.31 3.31 23.99
C ASN A 68 4.17 4.47 23.48
N GLU A 69 4.20 4.67 22.18
CA GLU A 69 4.94 5.75 21.52
C GLU A 69 3.98 6.83 21.01
N PRO A 70 4.45 8.08 20.79
CA PRO A 70 3.56 9.17 20.40
C PRO A 70 3.12 9.09 18.93
N ASP A 71 3.76 8.33 18.07
CA ASP A 71 3.52 8.32 16.62
C ASP A 71 2.18 7.69 16.22
N ASP A 72 1.72 6.63 16.91
CA ASP A 72 0.35 6.11 16.77
C ASP A 72 -0.70 7.19 17.02
N GLN A 73 -0.55 7.95 18.11
CA GLN A 73 -1.48 9.03 18.42
C GLN A 73 -1.43 10.15 17.38
N MET A 74 -0.26 10.47 16.85
CA MET A 74 -0.11 11.43 15.74
C MET A 74 -0.82 10.92 14.49
N SER A 75 -0.56 9.67 14.11
CA SER A 75 -1.16 9.00 12.96
C SER A 75 -2.68 8.93 13.10
N PHE A 76 -3.18 8.69 14.31
CA PHE A 76 -4.62 8.62 14.57
C PHE A 76 -5.30 10.00 14.47
N VAL A 77 -4.66 11.07 14.93
CA VAL A 77 -5.15 12.44 14.71
C VAL A 77 -5.25 12.74 13.21
N ARG A 78 -4.21 12.39 12.43
CA ARG A 78 -4.27 12.55 10.98
C ARG A 78 -5.39 11.71 10.38
N LEU A 79 -5.51 10.43 10.73
CA LEU A 79 -6.57 9.54 10.23
C LEU A 79 -7.96 10.14 10.43
N LEU A 80 -8.25 10.70 11.61
CA LEU A 80 -9.53 11.33 11.90
C LEU A 80 -9.82 12.52 10.97
N LEU A 81 -8.80 13.28 10.56
CA LEU A 81 -8.93 14.39 9.61
C LEU A 81 -8.96 13.94 8.15
N TYR A 82 -8.84 12.64 7.88
CA TYR A 82 -9.06 12.01 6.58
C TYR A 82 -10.22 11.01 6.62
N SER A 83 -11.00 10.98 7.71
CA SER A 83 -12.10 10.01 7.86
C SER A 83 -13.22 10.18 6.82
N ASN A 84 -13.28 11.31 6.13
CA ASN A 84 -14.17 11.52 5.00
C ASN A 84 -13.70 10.80 3.71
N GLU A 85 -12.43 10.40 3.62
CA GLU A 85 -11.85 9.68 2.48
C GLU A 85 -12.09 8.17 2.56
N PHE A 86 -12.47 7.65 3.74
CA PHE A 86 -12.56 6.23 4.02
C PHE A 86 -13.95 5.81 4.49
N GLU A 87 -14.25 4.52 4.34
CA GLU A 87 -15.27 3.83 5.11
C GLU A 87 -14.57 3.04 6.21
N ILE A 88 -14.44 3.65 7.39
CA ILE A 88 -13.78 3.03 8.54
C ILE A 88 -14.74 2.01 9.15
N GLU A 89 -14.40 0.72 9.08
CA GLU A 89 -15.22 -0.38 9.57
C GLU A 89 -14.79 -0.90 10.94
N GLY A 90 -13.58 -0.56 11.36
CA GLY A 90 -13.06 -0.90 12.68
C GLY A 90 -11.80 -0.13 13.04
N ILE A 91 -11.65 0.11 14.31
CA ILE A 91 -10.49 0.72 14.95
C ILE A 91 -10.15 -0.20 16.11
N VAL A 92 -9.02 -0.91 16.01
CA VAL A 92 -8.69 -2.01 16.93
C VAL A 92 -7.46 -1.66 17.74
N ALA A 93 -7.62 -1.57 19.06
CA ALA A 93 -6.48 -1.46 19.97
C ALA A 93 -5.78 -2.82 20.07
N THR A 94 -4.49 -2.90 19.73
CA THR A 94 -3.72 -4.14 19.66
C THR A 94 -2.44 -4.06 20.51
N THR A 95 -1.78 -5.19 20.71
CA THR A 95 -0.45 -5.26 21.31
C THR A 95 0.64 -5.18 20.25
N SER A 96 1.89 -4.99 20.68
CA SER A 96 3.07 -5.03 19.82
C SER A 96 4.30 -5.49 20.59
N THR A 97 5.45 -5.52 19.93
CA THR A 97 6.74 -5.77 20.60
C THR A 97 7.06 -4.71 21.68
N TRP A 98 6.53 -3.50 21.50
CA TRP A 98 6.73 -2.37 22.42
C TRP A 98 5.67 -2.32 23.54
N GLN A 99 4.50 -2.93 23.30
CA GLN A 99 3.36 -2.96 24.24
C GLN A 99 2.73 -4.35 24.29
N LYS A 100 3.33 -5.27 25.08
CA LYS A 100 3.02 -6.72 25.04
C LYS A 100 1.83 -7.16 25.89
N SER A 101 1.40 -6.38 26.86
CA SER A 101 0.47 -6.83 27.90
C SER A 101 -0.72 -5.90 28.14
N ALA A 102 -0.84 -4.86 27.35
CA ALA A 102 -1.92 -3.90 27.45
C ALA A 102 -2.35 -3.44 26.06
N VAL A 103 -3.59 -2.97 25.97
CA VAL A 103 -4.16 -2.24 24.82
C VAL A 103 -4.90 -1.03 25.34
N HIS A 104 -4.94 0.08 24.59
CA HIS A 104 -5.41 1.37 25.08
C HIS A 104 -6.54 1.97 24.23
N PRO A 105 -7.73 1.33 24.17
CA PRO A 105 -8.86 1.86 23.43
C PRO A 105 -9.36 3.20 23.99
N GLU A 106 -9.13 3.49 25.28
CA GLU A 106 -9.50 4.75 25.93
C GLU A 106 -8.84 5.97 25.27
N THR A 107 -7.61 5.82 24.75
CA THR A 107 -6.94 6.89 24.02
C THR A 107 -7.64 7.15 22.67
N MET A 108 -8.08 6.09 21.98
CA MET A 108 -8.84 6.21 20.73
C MET A 108 -10.18 6.93 20.97
N HIS A 109 -10.90 6.55 22.01
CA HIS A 109 -12.17 7.20 22.41
C HIS A 109 -11.97 8.70 22.70
N ALA A 110 -10.91 9.07 23.43
CA ALA A 110 -10.61 10.47 23.74
C ALA A 110 -10.30 11.30 22.47
N LEU A 111 -9.60 10.73 21.49
CA LEU A 111 -9.31 11.38 20.22
C LEU A 111 -10.59 11.54 19.37
N ILE A 112 -11.45 10.54 19.33
CA ILE A 112 -12.74 10.58 18.64
C ILE A 112 -13.69 11.61 19.30
N GLU A 113 -13.70 11.73 20.62
CA GLU A 113 -14.45 12.79 21.31
C GLU A 113 -13.98 14.19 20.86
N ALA A 114 -12.66 14.40 20.77
CA ALA A 114 -12.12 15.68 20.30
C ALA A 114 -12.45 15.96 18.83
N TYR A 115 -12.44 14.94 17.97
CA TYR A 115 -12.90 15.03 16.59
C TYR A 115 -14.37 15.46 16.53
N GLY A 116 -15.23 14.90 17.39
CA GLY A 116 -16.64 15.29 17.48
C GLY A 116 -16.84 16.79 17.70
N LYS A 117 -15.95 17.43 18.47
CA LYS A 117 -15.99 18.88 18.75
C LYS A 117 -15.70 19.77 17.54
N VAL A 118 -15.00 19.24 16.52
CA VAL A 118 -14.61 19.98 15.32
C VAL A 118 -15.35 19.53 14.06
N ARG A 119 -16.08 18.43 14.10
CA ARG A 119 -16.77 17.86 12.94
C ARG A 119 -17.72 18.83 12.25
N SER A 120 -18.45 19.65 13.00
CA SER A 120 -19.36 20.66 12.42
C SER A 120 -18.61 21.65 11.53
N ASN A 121 -17.37 21.98 11.90
CA ASN A 121 -16.55 22.87 11.11
C ASN A 121 -16.00 22.15 9.86
N LEU A 122 -15.53 20.91 10.01
CA LEU A 122 -15.09 20.07 8.90
C LEU A 122 -16.16 19.91 7.80
N LEU A 123 -17.44 19.82 8.19
CA LEU A 123 -18.59 19.75 7.28
C LEU A 123 -18.78 21.00 6.41
N LEU A 124 -18.19 22.15 6.78
CA LEU A 124 -18.19 23.34 5.92
C LEU A 124 -17.29 23.16 4.70
N HIS A 125 -16.24 22.33 4.79
CA HIS A 125 -15.19 22.18 3.79
C HIS A 125 -15.41 20.98 2.88
N ALA A 126 -15.86 19.86 3.42
CA ALA A 126 -16.10 18.64 2.66
C ALA A 126 -17.28 17.83 3.22
N LYS A 127 -17.83 16.93 2.40
CA LYS A 127 -18.86 15.98 2.80
C LYS A 127 -18.23 14.66 3.25
N GLY A 128 -19.04 13.81 3.86
CA GLY A 128 -18.66 12.40 4.13
C GLY A 128 -17.99 12.16 5.47
N TRP A 129 -17.88 13.16 6.35
CA TRP A 129 -17.35 13.02 7.70
C TRP A 129 -18.28 12.15 8.56
N PRO A 130 -17.82 10.99 9.07
CA PRO A 130 -18.63 10.18 9.99
C PRO A 130 -18.91 10.95 11.29
N THR A 131 -19.93 10.56 12.02
CA THR A 131 -20.15 11.14 13.36
C THR A 131 -19.15 10.57 14.37
N ALA A 132 -18.94 11.26 15.49
CA ALA A 132 -18.11 10.73 16.56
C ALA A 132 -18.69 9.43 17.13
N GLU A 133 -20.02 9.33 17.24
CA GLU A 133 -20.72 8.15 17.72
C GLU A 133 -20.54 6.94 16.77
N GLU A 134 -20.53 7.19 15.44
CA GLU A 134 -20.25 6.14 14.45
C GLU A 134 -18.81 5.62 14.56
N LEU A 135 -17.84 6.50 14.78
CA LEU A 135 -16.44 6.11 14.96
C LEU A 135 -16.21 5.42 16.29
N ASP A 136 -16.79 5.96 17.37
CA ASP A 136 -16.69 5.44 18.72
C ASP A 136 -17.25 4.01 18.83
N GLY A 137 -18.39 3.77 18.17
CA GLY A 137 -19.00 2.45 18.07
C GLY A 137 -18.20 1.44 17.23
N ARG A 138 -17.13 1.88 16.57
CA ARG A 138 -16.20 1.03 15.79
C ARG A 138 -14.86 0.82 16.48
N VAL A 139 -14.68 1.30 17.71
CA VAL A 139 -13.50 1.00 18.53
C VAL A 139 -13.66 -0.37 19.18
N PHE A 140 -12.69 -1.23 19.00
CA PHE A 140 -12.69 -2.60 19.50
C PHE A 140 -11.38 -2.91 20.22
N THR A 141 -11.44 -3.77 21.23
CA THR A 141 -10.27 -4.35 21.87
C THR A 141 -9.82 -5.59 21.07
N GLY A 142 -8.57 -5.61 20.67
CA GLY A 142 -7.91 -6.74 20.04
C GLY A 142 -7.47 -7.79 21.06
N GLN A 143 -6.47 -8.60 20.70
CA GLN A 143 -5.90 -9.60 21.60
C GLN A 143 -5.17 -8.93 22.76
N PRO A 144 -5.49 -9.27 24.04
CA PRO A 144 -4.92 -8.58 25.19
C PRO A 144 -3.47 -9.01 25.51
N GLY A 145 -2.97 -10.05 24.84
CA GLY A 145 -1.63 -10.57 24.99
C GLY A 145 -0.86 -10.54 23.67
N TYR A 146 0.43 -10.79 23.74
CA TYR A 146 1.39 -10.65 22.64
C TYR A 146 1.47 -11.89 21.74
N GLY A 147 1.47 -11.67 20.44
CA GLY A 147 1.87 -12.63 19.43
C GLY A 147 1.04 -13.92 19.37
N LEU A 148 1.65 -15.00 18.88
CA LEU A 148 1.04 -16.33 18.74
C LEU A 148 0.55 -16.92 20.07
N ALA A 149 1.20 -16.57 21.18
CA ALA A 149 0.76 -17.02 22.49
C ALA A 149 -0.63 -16.48 22.88
N ALA A 150 -1.08 -15.42 22.27
CA ALA A 150 -2.37 -14.78 22.56
C ALA A 150 -3.51 -15.23 21.62
N ILE A 151 -3.27 -16.11 20.65
CA ILE A 151 -4.32 -16.65 19.77
C ILE A 151 -4.64 -18.12 20.07
N GLY A 152 -5.82 -18.56 19.72
CA GLY A 152 -6.29 -19.94 19.93
C GLY A 152 -7.80 -20.10 19.84
N ALA A 153 -8.30 -21.34 20.01
CA ALA A 153 -9.72 -21.68 19.83
C ALA A 153 -10.67 -20.85 20.72
N ASP A 154 -10.25 -20.62 21.99
CA ASP A 154 -11.08 -19.94 22.99
C ASP A 154 -10.62 -18.49 23.25
N LYS A 155 -9.87 -17.89 22.30
CA LYS A 155 -9.26 -16.57 22.46
C LYS A 155 -9.84 -15.53 21.49
N MET A 156 -11.12 -15.64 21.16
CA MET A 156 -11.79 -14.65 20.30
C MET A 156 -11.87 -13.30 21.02
N SER A 157 -11.45 -12.23 20.34
CA SER A 157 -11.59 -10.86 20.81
C SER A 157 -12.64 -10.09 20.00
N ALA A 158 -13.18 -9.00 20.56
CA ALA A 158 -14.11 -8.14 19.86
C ALA A 158 -13.51 -7.57 18.55
N GLY A 159 -12.20 -7.29 18.53
CA GLY A 159 -11.48 -6.86 17.34
C GLY A 159 -11.42 -7.95 16.26
N ALA A 160 -11.13 -9.21 16.63
CA ALA A 160 -11.14 -10.32 15.68
C ALA A 160 -12.54 -10.57 15.10
N GLU A 161 -13.58 -10.51 15.92
CA GLU A 161 -14.98 -10.59 15.45
C GLU A 161 -15.33 -9.43 14.50
N ALA A 162 -14.88 -8.22 14.79
CA ALA A 162 -15.10 -7.05 13.95
C ALA A 162 -14.47 -7.24 12.56
N ILE A 163 -13.24 -7.76 12.50
CA ILE A 163 -12.58 -8.11 11.23
C ILE A 163 -13.42 -9.13 10.45
N ILE A 164 -13.87 -10.20 11.12
CA ILE A 164 -14.68 -11.23 10.46
C ILE A 164 -15.98 -10.64 9.90
N ARG A 165 -16.71 -9.86 10.69
CA ARG A 165 -17.96 -9.21 10.25
C ARG A 165 -17.74 -8.26 9.06
N ALA A 166 -16.65 -7.49 9.08
CA ALA A 166 -16.33 -6.56 8.00
C ALA A 166 -16.01 -7.28 6.69
N VAL A 167 -15.23 -8.37 6.74
CA VAL A 167 -14.91 -9.17 5.54
C VAL A 167 -16.13 -9.91 5.01
N ASP A 168 -17.00 -10.40 5.90
CA ASP A 168 -18.22 -11.14 5.52
C ASP A 168 -19.29 -10.24 4.89
N ARG A 169 -19.20 -8.94 5.09
CA ARG A 169 -20.14 -8.00 4.50
C ARG A 169 -20.24 -8.23 2.98
N ASP A 170 -21.46 -8.17 2.44
CA ASP A 170 -21.71 -8.26 1.00
C ASP A 170 -21.33 -6.94 0.32
N ASP A 171 -20.05 -6.80 0.06
CA ASP A 171 -19.44 -5.64 -0.60
C ASP A 171 -18.31 -6.12 -1.51
N ALA A 172 -18.34 -5.68 -2.77
CA ALA A 172 -17.34 -6.08 -3.76
C ALA A 172 -15.99 -5.36 -3.58
N ARG A 173 -15.97 -4.24 -2.84
CA ARG A 173 -14.74 -3.51 -2.55
C ARG A 173 -13.88 -4.31 -1.57
N PRO A 174 -12.57 -4.38 -1.79
CA PRO A 174 -11.69 -5.02 -0.82
C PRO A 174 -11.69 -4.27 0.51
N LEU A 175 -11.44 -5.01 1.60
CA LEU A 175 -11.22 -4.45 2.93
C LEU A 175 -9.72 -4.28 3.16
N TRP A 176 -9.27 -3.06 3.35
CA TRP A 176 -7.92 -2.75 3.76
C TRP A 176 -7.75 -2.89 5.27
N ILE A 177 -6.73 -3.60 5.70
CA ILE A 177 -6.35 -3.76 7.11
C ILE A 177 -4.98 -3.13 7.27
N CYS A 178 -4.94 -1.96 7.90
CA CYS A 178 -3.72 -1.20 8.19
C CYS A 178 -3.23 -1.58 9.58
N ILE A 179 -2.08 -2.24 9.67
CA ILE A 179 -1.51 -2.75 10.93
C ILE A 179 -0.35 -1.86 11.31
N TRP A 180 -0.48 -1.18 12.44
CA TRP A 180 0.50 -0.27 13.03
C TRP A 180 1.36 -0.97 14.07
N GLY A 181 0.73 -1.86 14.87
CA GLY A 181 1.38 -2.70 15.86
C GLY A 181 1.50 -4.17 15.46
N GLY A 182 1.21 -5.10 16.38
CA GLY A 182 1.20 -6.53 16.12
C GLY A 182 -0.02 -7.01 15.34
N ALA A 183 0.15 -8.09 14.59
CA ALA A 183 -0.87 -8.66 13.72
C ALA A 183 -1.77 -9.72 14.39
N ASN A 184 -1.63 -9.94 15.70
CA ASN A 184 -2.25 -11.07 16.39
C ASN A 184 -3.78 -11.09 16.36
N THR A 185 -4.43 -9.93 16.29
CA THR A 185 -5.90 -9.87 16.18
C THR A 185 -6.38 -10.33 14.80
N LEU A 186 -5.66 -9.96 13.72
CA LEU A 186 -5.91 -10.51 12.40
C LEU A 186 -5.61 -12.01 12.36
N ALA A 187 -4.52 -12.46 12.98
CA ALA A 187 -4.18 -13.88 13.08
C ALA A 187 -5.28 -14.70 13.78
N GLN A 188 -5.88 -14.15 14.85
CA GLN A 188 -7.02 -14.79 15.54
C GLN A 188 -8.23 -14.90 14.63
N ALA A 189 -8.58 -13.85 13.88
CA ALA A 189 -9.69 -13.87 12.93
C ALA A 189 -9.48 -14.95 11.86
N LEU A 190 -8.28 -14.98 11.26
CA LEU A 190 -7.91 -15.96 10.24
C LEU A 190 -7.90 -17.40 10.78
N LEU A 191 -7.36 -17.62 11.98
CA LEU A 191 -7.37 -18.92 12.65
C LEU A 191 -8.79 -19.42 12.86
N HIS A 192 -9.68 -18.57 13.34
CA HIS A 192 -11.09 -18.90 13.54
C HIS A 192 -11.79 -19.26 12.23
N VAL A 193 -11.64 -18.44 11.20
CA VAL A 193 -12.23 -18.68 9.87
C VAL A 193 -11.76 -20.01 9.30
N ARG A 194 -10.47 -20.30 9.36
CA ARG A 194 -9.90 -21.58 8.91
C ARG A 194 -10.44 -22.78 9.68
N ALA A 195 -10.71 -22.63 10.98
CA ALA A 195 -11.22 -23.70 11.82
C ALA A 195 -12.72 -23.97 11.65
N THR A 196 -13.51 -22.96 11.22
CA THR A 196 -14.98 -23.01 11.21
C THR A 196 -15.59 -23.06 9.83
N ARG A 197 -14.80 -22.84 8.76
CA ARG A 197 -15.29 -22.79 7.37
C ARG A 197 -14.60 -23.84 6.50
N THR A 198 -15.20 -24.16 5.37
CA THR A 198 -14.54 -24.96 4.34
C THR A 198 -13.35 -24.21 3.75
N ALA A 199 -12.41 -24.94 3.17
CA ALA A 199 -11.23 -24.33 2.53
C ALA A 199 -11.61 -23.26 1.49
N GLY A 200 -12.58 -23.55 0.61
CA GLY A 200 -13.02 -22.58 -0.40
C GLY A 200 -13.74 -21.35 0.17
N GLU A 201 -14.40 -21.44 1.33
CA GLU A 201 -14.97 -20.29 2.03
C GLU A 201 -13.86 -19.44 2.69
N ALA A 202 -12.87 -20.10 3.29
CA ALA A 202 -11.73 -19.43 3.86
C ALA A 202 -10.90 -18.71 2.79
N ASP A 203 -10.69 -19.32 1.62
CA ASP A 203 -9.99 -18.70 0.49
C ASP A 203 -10.74 -17.46 -0.03
N ARG A 204 -12.06 -17.56 -0.18
CA ARG A 204 -12.88 -16.40 -0.57
C ARG A 204 -12.83 -15.27 0.46
N PHE A 205 -12.83 -15.61 1.74
CA PHE A 205 -12.66 -14.65 2.83
C PHE A 205 -11.31 -13.92 2.71
N VAL A 206 -10.23 -14.68 2.57
CA VAL A 206 -8.86 -14.15 2.41
C VAL A 206 -8.74 -13.24 1.19
N GLY A 207 -9.34 -13.64 0.06
CA GLY A 207 -9.29 -12.88 -1.20
C GLY A 207 -9.92 -11.48 -1.14
N LYS A 208 -10.82 -11.23 -0.17
CA LYS A 208 -11.45 -9.92 0.04
C LYS A 208 -10.56 -8.93 0.79
N MET A 209 -9.45 -9.36 1.37
CA MET A 209 -8.60 -8.51 2.21
C MET A 209 -7.39 -7.96 1.45
N ARG A 210 -6.94 -6.78 1.91
CA ARG A 210 -5.68 -6.14 1.56
C ARG A 210 -5.00 -5.72 2.86
N VAL A 211 -3.89 -6.31 3.19
CA VAL A 211 -3.14 -5.98 4.41
C VAL A 211 -1.99 -5.06 4.07
N TYR A 212 -1.87 -3.97 4.80
CA TYR A 212 -0.65 -3.18 4.86
C TYR A 212 -0.17 -3.15 6.32
N SER A 213 0.90 -3.87 6.59
CA SER A 213 1.59 -3.83 7.89
C SER A 213 2.81 -2.94 7.80
N ILE A 214 2.94 -2.01 8.74
CA ILE A 214 4.13 -1.14 8.82
C ILE A 214 5.38 -2.00 8.92
N THR A 215 5.35 -3.00 9.85
CA THR A 215 6.45 -3.95 10.01
C THR A 215 5.97 -5.17 10.82
N ASP A 216 6.85 -6.12 11.12
CA ASP A 216 6.54 -7.28 11.95
C ASP A 216 6.79 -6.95 13.43
N GLN A 217 5.76 -6.47 14.12
CA GLN A 217 5.86 -6.11 15.54
C GLN A 217 5.45 -7.25 16.50
N ASP A 218 5.16 -8.43 15.96
CA ASP A 218 5.02 -9.69 16.71
C ASP A 218 5.30 -10.88 15.76
N ASP A 219 5.24 -12.10 16.29
CA ASP A 219 5.50 -13.33 15.55
C ASP A 219 4.30 -13.80 14.70
N THR A 220 3.17 -13.09 14.76
CA THR A 220 1.98 -13.46 13.99
C THR A 220 2.03 -12.96 12.55
N GLY A 221 2.71 -11.86 12.23
CA GLY A 221 2.88 -11.40 10.86
C GLY A 221 3.52 -12.47 9.95
N PRO A 222 4.73 -12.96 10.27
CA PRO A 222 5.35 -14.07 9.54
C PRO A 222 4.50 -15.35 9.52
N TRP A 223 3.79 -15.65 10.63
CA TRP A 223 2.88 -16.79 10.69
C TRP A 223 1.71 -16.64 9.72
N ILE A 224 1.05 -15.47 9.65
CA ILE A 224 -0.05 -15.20 8.72
C ILE A 224 0.42 -15.44 7.28
N ARG A 225 1.56 -14.86 6.89
CA ARG A 225 2.07 -14.99 5.52
C ARG A 225 2.36 -16.44 5.15
N ARG A 226 2.91 -17.22 6.06
CA ARG A 226 3.18 -18.65 5.84
C ARG A 226 1.90 -19.48 5.73
N GLU A 227 0.93 -19.23 6.60
CA GLU A 227 -0.30 -20.04 6.70
C GLU A 227 -1.39 -19.63 5.70
N PHE A 228 -1.33 -18.39 5.18
CA PHE A 228 -2.29 -17.82 4.24
C PHE A 228 -1.56 -17.18 3.04
N PRO A 229 -0.87 -17.99 2.21
CA PRO A 229 0.00 -17.48 1.13
C PRO A 229 -0.76 -16.72 0.04
N ASN A 230 -2.09 -16.87 -0.05
CA ASN A 230 -2.95 -16.16 -0.99
C ASN A 230 -3.41 -14.79 -0.47
N LEU A 231 -3.10 -14.44 0.78
CA LEU A 231 -3.44 -13.15 1.34
C LEU A 231 -2.59 -12.04 0.71
N PHE A 232 -3.26 -11.05 0.15
CA PHE A 232 -2.57 -9.84 -0.31
C PHE A 232 -1.94 -9.12 0.88
N TYR A 233 -0.62 -9.01 0.89
CA TYR A 233 0.13 -8.48 2.02
C TYR A 233 1.23 -7.52 1.57
N ILE A 234 1.21 -6.29 2.10
CA ILE A 234 2.29 -5.31 1.95
C ILE A 234 3.02 -5.21 3.28
N VAL A 235 4.31 -5.46 3.31
CA VAL A 235 5.15 -5.28 4.49
C VAL A 235 6.62 -5.21 4.12
N GLN A 236 7.40 -4.47 4.89
CA GLN A 236 8.83 -4.74 5.03
C GLN A 236 8.99 -5.76 6.17
N PRO A 237 9.32 -7.03 5.86
CA PRO A 237 9.60 -8.01 6.90
C PRO A 237 10.74 -7.52 7.79
N SER A 238 10.56 -7.60 9.08
CA SER A 238 11.51 -7.13 10.08
C SER A 238 11.69 -8.13 11.21
N THR A 239 12.74 -7.96 11.99
CA THR A 239 12.83 -8.60 13.29
C THR A 239 11.90 -7.90 14.27
N GLN A 240 11.39 -8.64 15.27
CA GLN A 240 10.57 -8.05 16.34
C GLN A 240 11.37 -7.12 17.28
N LYS A 241 12.67 -6.95 17.03
CA LYS A 241 13.54 -6.04 17.77
C LYS A 241 13.61 -4.64 17.17
N GLY A 242 13.13 -4.46 15.93
CA GLY A 242 13.17 -3.19 15.23
C GLY A 242 14.55 -2.76 14.72
N ASP A 243 15.55 -3.64 14.77
CA ASP A 243 16.93 -3.31 14.37
C ASP A 243 17.08 -2.93 12.89
N ASP A 244 16.10 -3.34 12.07
CA ASP A 244 16.06 -3.15 10.62
C ASP A 244 15.05 -2.08 10.16
N TYR A 245 14.40 -1.37 11.08
CA TYR A 245 13.48 -0.25 10.75
C TYR A 245 14.17 0.86 9.96
N TYR A 246 15.47 1.04 10.16
CA TYR A 246 16.27 2.00 9.41
C TYR A 246 16.10 1.90 7.89
N TYR A 247 15.91 0.69 7.36
CA TYR A 247 15.78 0.44 5.92
C TYR A 247 14.35 0.48 5.41
N ALA A 248 13.37 0.57 6.30
CA ALA A 248 11.97 0.45 5.93
C ALA A 248 11.47 1.66 5.12
N THR A 249 10.69 1.39 4.08
CA THR A 249 10.07 2.40 3.21
C THR A 249 9.25 3.40 4.01
N TRP A 250 8.46 2.94 4.99
CA TRP A 250 7.57 3.77 5.78
C TRP A 250 8.29 4.88 6.56
N THR A 251 9.56 4.69 6.91
CA THR A 251 10.34 5.75 7.58
C THR A 251 10.53 6.99 6.70
N GLY A 252 10.25 6.89 5.40
CA GLY A 252 10.20 8.03 4.48
C GLY A 252 9.15 9.09 4.81
N ILE A 253 8.18 8.80 5.71
CA ILE A 253 7.17 9.79 6.15
C ILE A 253 7.83 11.03 6.78
N SER A 254 8.85 10.84 7.61
CA SER A 254 9.55 11.92 8.30
C SER A 254 11.07 11.69 8.48
N GLY A 255 11.50 10.42 8.47
CA GLY A 255 12.79 9.99 8.99
C GLY A 255 12.79 9.94 10.51
N ASP A 256 13.58 9.03 11.06
CA ASP A 256 13.80 8.92 12.48
C ASP A 256 14.75 10.03 12.98
N VAL A 257 14.55 10.52 14.19
CA VAL A 257 15.39 11.55 14.80
C VAL A 257 16.85 11.12 14.93
N TYR A 258 17.09 9.81 15.05
CA TYR A 258 18.43 9.24 15.20
C TYR A 258 19.08 8.91 13.86
N TYR A 259 18.33 8.38 12.91
CA TYR A 259 18.89 7.84 11.67
C TYR A 259 18.88 8.83 10.51
N ARG A 260 18.00 9.82 10.52
CA ARG A 260 17.86 10.78 9.41
C ARG A 260 17.72 10.10 8.05
N ASN A 261 17.13 8.91 8.00
CA ASN A 261 16.84 8.22 6.76
C ASN A 261 15.81 9.00 5.96
N GLY A 262 16.10 9.22 4.70
CA GLY A 262 15.37 10.18 3.85
C GLY A 262 16.26 11.34 3.47
N ALA A 263 17.58 11.07 3.28
CA ALA A 263 18.51 12.02 2.70
C ALA A 263 17.93 12.61 1.41
N GLY A 264 18.04 13.93 1.26
CA GLY A 264 17.43 14.69 0.17
C GLY A 264 16.01 15.19 0.45
N ALA A 265 15.30 14.60 1.43
CA ALA A 265 13.98 15.05 1.81
C ALA A 265 13.99 16.39 2.56
N ASP A 266 12.92 17.18 2.41
CA ASP A 266 12.72 18.34 3.26
C ASP A 266 12.39 17.91 4.69
N SER A 267 13.34 18.07 5.60
CA SER A 267 13.15 17.78 7.03
C SER A 267 12.58 18.96 7.82
N THR A 268 12.46 20.15 7.24
CA THR A 268 12.00 21.36 7.94
C THR A 268 10.51 21.30 8.25
N ILE A 269 9.74 20.65 7.37
CA ILE A 269 8.27 20.53 7.48
C ILE A 269 7.80 19.33 8.32
N VAL A 270 8.74 18.62 8.96
CA VAL A 270 8.43 17.51 9.89
C VAL A 270 9.04 17.75 11.28
N THR A 271 9.51 18.97 11.56
CA THR A 271 10.05 19.35 12.88
C THR A 271 8.94 19.62 13.88
N ASN A 272 9.27 19.51 15.17
CA ASN A 272 8.32 19.88 16.22
C ASN A 272 7.88 21.36 16.13
N GLU A 273 8.75 22.25 15.65
CA GLU A 273 8.48 23.69 15.44
C GLU A 273 7.43 23.89 14.34
N TRP A 274 7.60 23.20 13.21
CA TRP A 274 6.59 23.23 12.13
C TRP A 274 5.26 22.66 12.60
N LEU A 275 5.28 21.55 13.34
CA LEU A 275 4.09 20.90 13.90
C LEU A 275 3.41 21.77 14.96
N ASP A 276 4.17 22.54 15.77
CA ASP A 276 3.60 23.51 16.70
C ASP A 276 2.82 24.62 15.97
N ALA A 277 3.41 25.15 14.89
CA ALA A 277 2.82 26.24 14.13
C ALA A 277 1.59 25.80 13.31
N ASN A 278 1.65 24.64 12.67
CA ASN A 278 0.66 24.24 11.66
C ASN A 278 -0.36 23.23 12.15
N ILE A 279 -0.05 22.45 13.20
CA ILE A 279 -0.89 21.36 13.69
C ILE A 279 -1.33 21.62 15.13
N ARG A 280 -0.40 21.64 16.11
CA ARG A 280 -0.74 21.68 17.54
C ARG A 280 -1.43 22.95 17.99
N SER A 281 -1.21 24.07 17.32
CA SER A 281 -1.89 25.34 17.58
C SER A 281 -3.38 25.35 17.19
N LYS A 282 -3.88 24.32 16.47
CA LYS A 282 -5.21 24.31 15.84
C LYS A 282 -6.24 23.59 16.71
N GLY A 283 -6.94 24.32 17.56
CA GLY A 283 -8.14 23.86 18.27
C GLY A 283 -7.99 22.58 19.10
N PRO A 284 -9.10 21.88 19.35
CA PRO A 284 -9.12 20.65 20.17
C PRO A 284 -8.27 19.51 19.60
N MET A 285 -8.31 19.29 18.29
CA MET A 285 -7.55 18.22 17.64
C MET A 285 -6.05 18.48 17.73
N GLY A 286 -5.60 19.69 17.46
CA GLY A 286 -4.19 20.05 17.53
C GLY A 286 -3.59 19.87 18.93
N LYS A 287 -4.35 20.15 19.97
CA LYS A 287 -3.91 19.97 21.38
C LYS A 287 -3.62 18.52 21.73
N LEU A 288 -4.23 17.57 21.03
CA LEU A 288 -4.03 16.13 21.24
C LEU A 288 -2.97 15.53 20.30
N TYR A 289 -2.39 16.35 19.41
CA TYR A 289 -1.27 15.90 18.58
C TYR A 289 0.03 16.04 19.38
N PRO A 290 0.67 14.94 19.79
CA PRO A 290 1.81 14.99 20.69
C PRO A 290 3.07 15.55 20.00
N ARG A 291 4.12 15.84 20.80
CA ARG A 291 5.45 16.04 20.27
C ARG A 291 6.06 14.68 19.97
N PHE A 292 6.68 14.52 18.82
CA PHE A 292 7.33 13.25 18.50
C PHE A 292 8.61 13.06 19.32
N ALA A 293 8.89 11.79 19.70
CA ALA A 293 10.09 11.39 20.43
C ALA A 293 11.14 10.78 19.49
N PHE A 294 10.71 9.90 18.62
CA PHE A 294 11.57 9.13 17.69
C PHE A 294 11.23 9.49 16.24
N ILE A 295 10.08 9.10 15.76
CA ILE A 295 9.58 9.36 14.42
C ILE A 295 8.25 10.12 14.49
N MET A 296 7.98 10.95 13.50
CA MET A 296 6.67 11.59 13.31
C MET A 296 5.81 10.67 12.45
N GLU A 297 4.74 10.10 13.04
CA GLU A 297 3.72 9.38 12.29
C GLU A 297 4.23 8.15 11.50
N GLY A 298 4.96 7.25 12.17
CA GLY A 298 5.47 6.02 11.54
C GLY A 298 4.41 5.16 10.86
N ASP A 299 3.17 5.18 11.33
CA ASP A 299 2.06 4.36 10.87
C ASP A 299 1.25 4.95 9.71
N THR A 300 1.36 6.28 9.56
CA THR A 300 0.59 7.06 8.58
C THR A 300 0.72 6.54 7.14
N PRO A 301 1.87 6.07 6.64
CA PRO A 301 1.98 5.53 5.28
C PRO A 301 1.00 4.41 4.96
N SER A 302 0.56 3.63 5.95
CA SER A 302 -0.36 2.51 5.74
C SER A 302 -1.72 2.93 5.16
N PHE A 303 -2.18 4.14 5.45
CA PHE A 303 -3.46 4.64 4.94
C PHE A 303 -3.31 5.83 3.97
N LEU A 304 -2.19 6.56 3.96
CA LEU A 304 -1.99 7.67 3.01
C LEU A 304 -2.09 7.22 1.55
N GLY A 305 -1.63 6.01 1.24
CA GLY A 305 -1.74 5.45 -0.11
C GLY A 305 -3.17 5.15 -0.55
N LEU A 306 -4.13 5.15 0.38
CA LEU A 306 -5.54 4.87 0.12
C LEU A 306 -6.35 6.13 -0.21
N ILE A 307 -5.78 7.32 0.00
CA ILE A 307 -6.45 8.60 -0.28
C ILE A 307 -6.59 8.75 -1.79
N ASP A 308 -7.81 9.07 -2.25
CA ASP A 308 -8.12 9.25 -3.67
C ASP A 308 -7.72 10.65 -4.18
N ASN A 309 -6.42 10.92 -4.18
CA ASN A 309 -5.82 12.20 -4.60
C ASN A 309 -5.40 12.24 -6.08
N GLY A 310 -5.73 11.19 -6.87
CA GLY A 310 -5.36 11.06 -8.27
C GLY A 310 -4.06 10.28 -8.55
N LEU A 311 -3.28 9.91 -7.52
CA LEU A 311 -2.12 9.02 -7.66
C LEU A 311 -2.51 7.54 -7.78
N ASN A 312 -3.67 7.15 -7.25
CA ASN A 312 -4.27 5.82 -7.35
C ASN A 312 -3.38 4.66 -6.82
N ALA A 313 -2.56 4.93 -5.81
CA ALA A 313 -1.62 3.94 -5.26
C ALA A 313 -2.33 2.69 -4.69
N TYR A 314 -3.55 2.85 -4.16
CA TYR A 314 -4.36 1.76 -3.62
C TYR A 314 -4.80 0.73 -4.67
N ARG A 315 -4.81 1.10 -5.95
CA ARG A 315 -5.23 0.20 -7.03
C ARG A 315 -4.19 -0.87 -7.31
N ARG A 316 -2.91 -0.53 -7.18
CA ARG A 316 -1.79 -1.47 -7.31
C ARG A 316 -0.54 -0.90 -6.61
N PRO A 317 0.09 -1.65 -5.68
CA PRO A 317 1.16 -1.10 -4.83
C PRO A 317 2.39 -0.58 -5.58
N ASP A 318 2.69 -1.10 -6.78
CA ASP A 318 3.83 -0.64 -7.59
C ASP A 318 3.54 0.62 -8.43
N TRP A 319 2.33 1.17 -8.33
CA TRP A 319 2.05 2.47 -8.94
C TRP A 319 2.62 3.62 -8.13
N GLY A 320 2.71 3.49 -6.81
CA GLY A 320 3.28 4.49 -5.92
C GLY A 320 2.39 5.71 -5.70
N GLY A 321 2.56 6.33 -4.54
CA GLY A 321 1.84 7.51 -4.06
C GLY A 321 2.26 7.85 -2.64
N TRP A 322 1.41 8.57 -1.90
CA TRP A 322 1.74 9.08 -0.55
C TRP A 322 2.10 7.98 0.46
N GLY A 323 1.58 6.76 0.29
CA GLY A 323 1.89 5.61 1.15
C GLY A 323 3.10 4.79 0.70
N GLY A 324 3.82 5.24 -0.32
CA GLY A 324 4.99 4.57 -0.87
C GLY A 324 4.72 3.76 -2.14
N ARG A 325 5.77 3.13 -2.65
CA ARG A 325 5.74 2.22 -3.80
C ARG A 325 6.39 0.90 -3.41
N TYR A 326 5.77 -0.20 -3.77
CA TYR A 326 6.19 -1.56 -3.39
C TYR A 326 6.34 -2.42 -4.64
N ILE A 327 7.17 -3.47 -4.55
CA ILE A 327 7.34 -4.47 -5.60
C ILE A 327 6.86 -5.84 -5.12
N TYR A 328 6.43 -6.68 -6.04
CA TYR A 328 6.01 -8.04 -5.73
C TYR A 328 7.20 -8.99 -5.89
N ARG A 329 7.70 -9.52 -4.78
CA ARG A 329 8.87 -10.41 -4.75
C ARG A 329 8.88 -11.26 -3.48
N GLN A 330 9.70 -12.31 -3.49
CA GLN A 330 9.96 -13.11 -2.30
C GLN A 330 11.19 -12.54 -1.57
N PRO A 331 11.03 -11.90 -0.39
CA PRO A 331 12.14 -11.50 0.45
C PRO A 331 12.85 -12.71 1.08
N TYR A 332 14.07 -12.50 1.56
CA TYR A 332 14.78 -13.52 2.31
C TYR A 332 14.00 -13.91 3.58
N GLY A 333 13.84 -15.21 3.80
CA GLY A 333 13.08 -15.74 4.95
C GLY A 333 11.59 -15.96 4.69
N GLU A 334 11.02 -15.39 3.63
CA GLU A 334 9.64 -15.63 3.24
C GLU A 334 9.50 -16.88 2.35
N THR A 335 8.36 -17.55 2.43
CA THR A 335 8.08 -18.79 1.69
C THR A 335 7.52 -18.55 0.28
N HIS A 336 7.04 -17.35 0.00
CA HIS A 336 6.44 -16.93 -1.27
C HIS A 336 6.63 -15.43 -1.50
N ALA A 337 6.25 -14.97 -2.69
CA ALA A 337 6.30 -13.55 -3.02
C ALA A 337 5.18 -12.77 -2.30
N ILE A 338 5.53 -11.57 -1.83
CA ILE A 338 4.63 -10.59 -1.21
C ILE A 338 4.92 -9.21 -1.78
N TRP A 339 4.07 -8.25 -1.51
CA TRP A 339 4.38 -6.85 -1.76
C TRP A 339 5.34 -6.34 -0.68
N THR A 340 6.48 -5.83 -1.11
CA THR A 340 7.54 -5.39 -0.19
C THR A 340 8.43 -4.36 -0.85
N GLN A 341 9.35 -3.79 -0.10
CA GLN A 341 10.43 -2.99 -0.66
C GLN A 341 11.49 -3.88 -1.33
N GLY A 342 12.31 -3.29 -2.17
CA GLY A 342 13.47 -3.93 -2.77
C GLY A 342 14.77 -3.59 -2.01
N GLY A 343 15.86 -3.54 -2.74
CA GLY A 343 17.07 -2.88 -2.26
C GLY A 343 18.06 -3.77 -1.53
N ASN A 344 18.01 -5.10 -1.65
CA ASN A 344 19.14 -5.90 -1.24
C ASN A 344 20.15 -6.09 -2.40
N THR A 345 21.39 -6.37 -2.05
CA THR A 345 22.53 -6.52 -2.95
C THR A 345 22.34 -7.54 -4.09
N PHE A 346 21.37 -8.44 -3.98
CA PHE A 346 21.14 -9.55 -4.90
C PHE A 346 19.94 -9.33 -5.82
N SER A 347 19.11 -8.32 -5.55
CA SER A 347 17.93 -8.04 -6.38
C SER A 347 18.17 -6.80 -7.23
N ARG A 348 17.95 -6.94 -8.55
CA ARG A 348 17.91 -5.81 -9.48
C ARG A 348 16.54 -5.14 -9.53
N VAL A 349 15.53 -5.80 -8.97
CA VAL A 349 14.19 -5.25 -8.82
C VAL A 349 14.11 -4.54 -7.49
N THR A 350 13.75 -3.29 -7.52
CA THR A 350 13.72 -2.45 -6.32
C THR A 350 12.48 -1.57 -6.33
N SER A 351 11.95 -1.28 -5.14
CA SER A 351 10.94 -0.25 -4.95
C SER A 351 11.54 1.15 -4.94
N GLN A 352 12.86 1.31 -5.02
CA GLN A 352 13.52 2.60 -4.90
C GLN A 352 13.12 3.57 -6.00
N ASP A 353 12.85 4.81 -5.60
CA ASP A 353 12.68 5.95 -6.50
C ASP A 353 13.94 6.81 -6.51
N THR A 354 14.24 7.39 -7.67
CA THR A 354 15.29 8.41 -7.81
C THR A 354 14.64 9.77 -7.90
N VAL A 355 14.94 10.63 -6.93
CA VAL A 355 14.25 11.93 -6.76
C VAL A 355 15.26 13.02 -6.47
N ALA A 356 15.05 14.20 -7.06
CA ALA A 356 15.81 15.40 -6.70
C ALA A 356 15.48 15.81 -5.25
N GLY A 357 16.51 15.94 -4.41
CA GLY A 357 16.37 16.44 -3.05
C GLY A 357 16.31 17.96 -2.99
N VAL A 358 16.06 18.48 -1.78
CA VAL A 358 16.00 19.95 -1.54
C VAL A 358 17.30 20.68 -1.84
N ASP A 359 18.42 19.97 -1.93
CA ASP A 359 19.74 20.51 -2.29
C ASP A 359 20.03 20.40 -3.81
N GLY A 360 19.04 19.93 -4.61
CA GLY A 360 19.15 19.76 -6.06
C GLY A 360 19.95 18.54 -6.51
N ARG A 361 20.42 17.68 -5.60
CA ARG A 361 21.07 16.40 -5.94
C ARG A 361 20.04 15.28 -6.06
N GLU A 362 20.35 14.25 -6.83
CA GLU A 362 19.52 13.05 -6.92
C GLU A 362 19.82 12.09 -5.76
N TYR A 363 18.74 11.53 -5.23
CA TYR A 363 18.76 10.52 -4.18
C TYR A 363 17.92 9.32 -4.59
N THR A 364 18.46 8.13 -4.39
CA THR A 364 17.79 6.87 -4.70
C THR A 364 17.62 6.05 -3.43
N SER A 365 16.37 5.83 -3.01
CA SER A 365 16.06 5.04 -1.81
C SER A 365 14.63 4.52 -1.82
N ASP A 366 14.36 3.53 -0.97
CA ASP A 366 12.99 3.06 -0.72
C ASP A 366 12.15 4.16 -0.05
N GLN A 367 12.76 4.95 0.85
CA GLN A 367 12.12 6.07 1.53
C GLN A 367 11.72 7.19 0.56
N ALA A 368 12.44 7.35 -0.56
CA ALA A 368 12.15 8.36 -1.59
C ALA A 368 10.78 8.14 -2.22
N THR A 369 10.26 6.92 -2.22
CA THR A 369 8.92 6.59 -2.74
C THR A 369 7.80 7.27 -1.93
N ILE A 370 8.09 7.66 -0.68
CA ILE A 370 7.19 8.42 0.20
C ILE A 370 7.59 9.89 0.26
N TRP A 371 8.84 10.21 0.62
CA TRP A 371 9.22 11.59 0.88
C TRP A 371 9.17 12.50 -0.35
N ARG A 372 9.20 11.96 -1.58
CA ARG A 372 8.96 12.76 -2.79
C ARG A 372 7.61 13.50 -2.81
N TRP A 373 6.67 13.04 -2.00
CA TRP A 373 5.34 13.63 -1.86
C TRP A 373 5.18 14.44 -0.57
N ARG A 374 6.27 14.62 0.22
CA ARG A 374 6.19 15.13 1.59
C ARG A 374 5.58 16.52 1.67
N GLU A 375 5.97 17.44 0.81
CA GLU A 375 5.40 18.78 0.81
C GLU A 375 3.87 18.72 0.62
N ALA A 376 3.41 17.95 -0.33
CA ALA A 376 1.99 17.83 -0.63
C ALA A 376 1.19 17.24 0.54
N TYR A 377 1.62 16.09 1.11
CA TYR A 377 0.84 15.50 2.20
C TYR A 377 0.95 16.27 3.54
N GLN A 378 2.03 17.01 3.77
CA GLN A 378 2.15 17.88 4.95
C GLN A 378 1.29 19.13 4.82
N ASN A 379 1.29 19.76 3.66
CA ASN A 379 0.44 20.91 3.39
C ASN A 379 -1.04 20.55 3.42
N ASP A 380 -1.42 19.40 2.85
CA ASP A 380 -2.81 18.90 2.91
C ASP A 380 -3.25 18.65 4.36
N PHE A 381 -2.37 18.07 5.19
CA PHE A 381 -2.66 17.89 6.61
C PHE A 381 -2.82 19.21 7.34
N ALA A 382 -1.94 20.19 7.08
CA ALA A 382 -2.04 21.52 7.67
C ALA A 382 -3.36 22.22 7.26
N ALA A 383 -3.78 22.11 6.00
CA ALA A 383 -5.06 22.64 5.56
C ALA A 383 -6.24 21.96 6.26
N ARG A 384 -6.24 20.63 6.38
CA ARG A 384 -7.29 19.90 7.10
C ARG A 384 -7.33 20.24 8.60
N MET A 385 -6.18 20.55 9.19
CA MET A 385 -6.14 21.11 10.55
C MET A 385 -6.75 22.52 10.62
N ASP A 386 -6.50 23.37 9.62
CA ASP A 386 -7.15 24.66 9.49
C ASP A 386 -8.67 24.51 9.34
N TRP A 387 -9.16 23.50 8.61
CA TRP A 387 -10.59 23.18 8.47
C TRP A 387 -11.26 22.86 9.81
N THR A 388 -10.50 22.50 10.85
CA THR A 388 -11.08 22.28 12.19
C THR A 388 -11.46 23.57 12.92
N VAL A 389 -10.92 24.72 12.51
CA VAL A 389 -11.04 26.00 13.22
C VAL A 389 -11.43 27.20 12.34
N LYS A 390 -11.31 27.09 11.03
CA LYS A 390 -11.64 28.15 10.06
C LYS A 390 -12.94 27.84 9.34
N ASP A 391 -13.65 28.86 8.88
CA ASP A 391 -14.75 28.69 7.93
C ASP A 391 -14.20 28.49 6.51
N TYR A 392 -15.10 28.16 5.57
CA TYR A 392 -14.73 27.86 4.20
C TYR A 392 -13.92 28.97 3.53
N SER A 393 -14.34 30.22 3.69
CA SER A 393 -13.74 31.37 3.01
C SER A 393 -12.34 31.76 3.53
N HIS A 394 -11.92 31.21 4.68
CA HIS A 394 -10.63 31.49 5.32
C HIS A 394 -9.68 30.26 5.30
N ALA A 395 -10.07 29.19 4.68
CA ALA A 395 -9.26 27.98 4.52
C ALA A 395 -8.98 27.71 3.05
N ASN A 396 -7.96 26.93 2.77
CA ASN A 396 -7.60 26.53 1.42
C ASN A 396 -8.18 25.14 1.09
N HIS A 397 -8.51 24.90 -0.21
CA HIS A 397 -9.08 23.66 -0.72
C HIS A 397 -8.34 23.19 -1.97
N ASN A 398 -8.24 21.86 -2.13
CA ASN A 398 -7.47 21.25 -3.20
C ASN A 398 -8.00 21.61 -4.60
N PRO A 399 -7.10 21.83 -5.57
CA PRO A 399 -7.46 22.01 -6.98
C PRO A 399 -8.27 20.84 -7.53
N LEU A 400 -9.21 21.14 -8.42
CA LEU A 400 -10.02 20.18 -9.15
C LEU A 400 -9.39 19.93 -10.51
N VAL A 401 -8.81 18.76 -10.70
CA VAL A 401 -8.05 18.41 -11.89
C VAL A 401 -8.95 17.85 -12.99
N GLU A 402 -8.78 18.38 -14.19
CA GLU A 402 -9.42 17.87 -15.41
C GLU A 402 -8.36 17.71 -16.51
N VAL A 403 -8.30 16.54 -17.15
CA VAL A 403 -7.37 16.26 -18.25
C VAL A 403 -8.16 15.74 -19.44
N ASN A 404 -7.95 16.32 -20.62
CA ASN A 404 -8.61 15.96 -21.88
C ASN A 404 -10.15 15.90 -21.73
N GLY A 405 -10.76 16.85 -20.99
CA GLY A 405 -12.21 16.91 -20.76
C GLY A 405 -12.73 15.88 -19.75
N GLN A 406 -11.85 15.18 -19.05
CA GLN A 406 -12.21 14.19 -18.03
C GLN A 406 -11.80 14.69 -16.64
N ALA A 407 -12.78 15.09 -15.85
CA ALA A 407 -12.60 15.50 -14.46
C ALA A 407 -12.48 14.28 -13.52
N GLY A 408 -11.91 14.51 -12.33
CA GLY A 408 -11.82 13.54 -11.24
C GLY A 408 -10.46 12.86 -11.11
N THR A 409 -10.39 11.82 -10.28
CA THR A 409 -9.15 11.22 -9.78
C THR A 409 -8.79 9.89 -10.47
N ALA A 410 -9.74 9.24 -11.16
CA ALA A 410 -9.49 7.96 -11.83
C ALA A 410 -8.36 8.06 -12.85
N PRO A 411 -7.50 7.03 -13.02
CA PRO A 411 -6.44 7.09 -14.00
C PRO A 411 -6.99 7.17 -15.44
N LEU A 412 -6.31 7.92 -16.30
CA LEU A 412 -6.60 7.93 -17.74
C LEU A 412 -5.78 6.84 -18.41
N LEU A 413 -6.44 5.95 -19.15
CA LEU A 413 -5.81 4.90 -19.92
C LEU A 413 -5.79 5.31 -21.40
N ILE A 414 -4.61 5.43 -21.99
CA ILE A 414 -4.44 5.94 -23.37
C ILE A 414 -3.47 5.04 -24.13
N ASP A 415 -3.88 4.63 -25.33
CA ASP A 415 -2.98 3.99 -26.28
C ASP A 415 -2.07 5.01 -26.97
N ALA A 416 -0.79 4.69 -27.08
CA ALA A 416 0.22 5.54 -27.73
C ALA A 416 1.12 4.70 -28.64
N GLU A 417 1.69 5.32 -29.65
CA GLU A 417 2.66 4.70 -30.56
C GLU A 417 4.03 5.36 -30.41
N VAL A 418 5.10 4.57 -30.54
CA VAL A 418 6.47 5.08 -30.54
C VAL A 418 6.63 6.14 -31.64
N GLY A 419 7.19 7.30 -31.29
CA GLY A 419 7.43 8.43 -32.19
C GLY A 419 6.20 9.30 -32.48
N LYS A 420 5.01 8.94 -32.00
CA LYS A 420 3.81 9.78 -32.10
C LYS A 420 3.69 10.70 -30.91
N GLN A 421 3.28 11.93 -31.17
CA GLN A 421 2.99 12.93 -30.16
C GLN A 421 1.56 12.78 -29.63
N LEU A 422 1.41 12.81 -28.32
CA LEU A 422 0.14 12.83 -27.61
C LEU A 422 0.03 14.15 -26.85
N LEU A 423 -1.02 14.93 -27.13
CA LEU A 423 -1.34 16.12 -26.35
C LEU A 423 -2.14 15.74 -25.12
N LEU A 424 -1.70 16.20 -23.95
CA LEU A 424 -2.44 16.17 -22.68
C LEU A 424 -2.80 17.60 -22.31
N ASP A 425 -4.08 17.87 -22.14
CA ASP A 425 -4.63 19.22 -21.91
C ASP A 425 -5.36 19.26 -20.54
N ALA A 426 -4.76 19.95 -19.57
CA ALA A 426 -5.32 20.18 -18.25
C ALA A 426 -5.85 21.62 -18.05
N SER A 427 -6.04 22.41 -19.11
CA SER A 427 -6.42 23.81 -19.04
C SER A 427 -7.83 24.06 -18.47
N GLN A 428 -8.64 23.03 -18.29
CA GLN A 428 -9.97 23.11 -17.65
C GLN A 428 -9.91 22.82 -16.13
N SER A 429 -8.73 22.51 -15.59
CA SER A 429 -8.55 22.41 -14.15
C SER A 429 -8.85 23.76 -13.49
N ARG A 430 -9.42 23.72 -12.28
CA ARG A 430 -9.84 24.93 -11.57
C ARG A 430 -9.59 24.81 -10.09
N ASP A 431 -9.41 25.95 -9.46
CA ASP A 431 -9.31 26.08 -8.04
C ASP A 431 -10.67 26.45 -7.41
N PRO A 432 -11.12 25.80 -6.32
CA PRO A 432 -12.38 26.12 -5.65
C PRO A 432 -12.40 27.53 -5.04
N ASP A 433 -11.25 28.03 -4.61
CA ASP A 433 -11.07 29.33 -3.94
C ASP A 433 -10.69 30.44 -4.93
N GLY A 434 -10.55 30.09 -6.22
CA GLY A 434 -10.24 31.03 -7.30
C GLY A 434 -8.77 31.40 -7.40
N GLN A 435 -7.88 30.60 -6.87
CA GLN A 435 -6.44 30.82 -6.85
C GLN A 435 -5.78 30.44 -8.19
N GLY A 436 -4.55 30.92 -8.42
CA GLY A 436 -3.73 30.52 -9.55
C GLY A 436 -3.27 29.08 -9.45
N LEU A 437 -3.12 28.42 -10.59
CA LEU A 437 -2.70 27.03 -10.67
C LEU A 437 -1.35 26.87 -11.35
N HIS A 438 -0.49 26.05 -10.76
CA HIS A 438 0.78 25.60 -11.30
C HIS A 438 0.68 24.15 -11.71
N TYR A 439 1.23 23.80 -12.86
CA TYR A 439 1.16 22.47 -13.47
C TYR A 439 2.55 21.89 -13.51
N HIS A 440 2.67 20.59 -13.20
CA HIS A 440 3.91 19.85 -13.38
C HIS A 440 3.63 18.43 -13.85
N TRP A 441 4.03 18.15 -15.11
CA TRP A 441 3.92 16.82 -15.72
C TRP A 441 5.26 16.11 -15.65
N PHE A 442 5.27 14.90 -15.17
CA PHE A 442 6.49 14.10 -15.15
C PHE A 442 6.23 12.63 -15.43
N HIS A 443 7.24 11.96 -15.97
CA HIS A 443 7.25 10.52 -16.15
C HIS A 443 7.63 9.86 -14.82
N TYR A 444 6.71 9.08 -14.24
CA TYR A 444 7.00 8.25 -13.08
C TYR A 444 7.56 6.90 -13.57
N GLY A 445 8.83 6.91 -13.96
CA GLY A 445 9.48 5.81 -14.68
C GLY A 445 9.67 4.54 -13.88
N GLU A 446 9.56 4.60 -12.57
CA GLU A 446 9.66 3.46 -11.65
C GLU A 446 8.31 2.77 -11.42
N ALA A 447 7.19 3.45 -11.69
CA ALA A 447 5.85 2.88 -11.49
C ALA A 447 5.56 1.76 -12.50
N GLY A 448 4.73 0.79 -12.08
CA GLY A 448 4.36 -0.34 -12.94
C GLY A 448 5.41 -1.43 -13.03
N SER A 449 6.20 -1.64 -11.98
CA SER A 449 7.31 -2.61 -11.98
C SER A 449 6.90 -4.07 -12.23
N THR A 450 5.62 -4.39 -12.09
CA THR A 450 5.06 -5.73 -12.40
C THR A 450 4.59 -5.86 -13.85
N ASP A 451 4.60 -4.77 -14.63
CA ASP A 451 4.25 -4.83 -16.05
C ASP A 451 5.35 -5.53 -16.85
N ALA A 452 4.94 -6.19 -17.94
CA ALA A 452 5.87 -6.96 -18.75
C ALA A 452 7.02 -6.10 -19.31
N ASN A 453 6.71 -4.85 -19.72
CA ASN A 453 7.69 -3.87 -20.17
C ASN A 453 7.30 -2.46 -19.71
N LEU A 454 8.28 -1.67 -19.31
CA LEU A 454 8.11 -0.23 -19.08
C LEU A 454 8.57 0.55 -20.32
N ALA A 455 7.73 1.47 -20.78
CA ALA A 455 8.05 2.33 -21.91
C ALA A 455 8.81 3.58 -21.46
N SER A 456 9.60 4.14 -22.37
CA SER A 456 10.26 5.44 -22.20
C SER A 456 9.49 6.54 -22.91
N VAL A 457 9.41 7.70 -22.29
CA VAL A 457 8.73 8.88 -22.86
C VAL A 457 9.56 10.14 -22.64
N THR A 458 9.35 11.13 -23.49
CA THR A 458 9.76 12.53 -23.29
C THR A 458 8.54 13.41 -23.15
N ILE A 459 8.64 14.47 -22.36
CA ILE A 459 7.56 15.42 -22.11
C ILE A 459 8.07 16.82 -22.46
N SER A 460 7.34 17.54 -23.28
CA SER A 460 7.55 18.99 -23.53
C SER A 460 6.35 19.77 -23.00
N GLY A 461 6.58 21.00 -22.52
CA GLY A 461 5.57 21.78 -21.84
C GLY A 461 5.25 21.25 -20.43
N ALA A 462 6.21 20.62 -19.78
CA ALA A 462 6.04 19.94 -18.48
C ALA A 462 5.44 20.85 -17.38
N ASP A 463 5.77 22.14 -17.39
CA ASP A 463 5.31 23.10 -16.38
C ASP A 463 4.18 24.00 -16.87
N THR A 464 3.39 23.53 -17.83
CA THR A 464 2.22 24.25 -18.38
C THR A 464 0.96 23.41 -18.32
N ALA A 465 -0.20 24.04 -18.49
CA ALA A 465 -1.47 23.34 -18.51
C ALA A 465 -1.59 22.32 -19.66
N LYS A 466 -0.74 22.43 -20.70
CA LYS A 466 -0.73 21.54 -21.86
C LYS A 466 0.64 20.94 -22.07
N ALA A 467 0.74 19.64 -21.98
CA ALA A 467 1.97 18.90 -22.24
C ALA A 467 1.87 18.04 -23.50
N THR A 468 2.97 17.92 -24.23
CA THR A 468 3.09 16.94 -25.31
C THR A 468 3.99 15.81 -24.88
N VAL A 469 3.45 14.60 -24.86
CA VAL A 469 4.16 13.37 -24.51
C VAL A 469 4.51 12.62 -25.79
N THR A 470 5.75 12.18 -25.92
CA THR A 470 6.22 11.35 -27.03
C THR A 470 6.83 10.08 -26.51
N ALA A 471 6.28 8.93 -26.85
CA ALA A 471 6.87 7.64 -26.51
C ALA A 471 8.15 7.42 -27.35
N THR A 472 9.27 7.12 -26.69
CA THR A 472 10.58 6.95 -27.33
C THR A 472 11.01 5.50 -27.44
N GLY A 473 10.35 4.58 -26.75
CA GLY A 473 10.60 3.16 -26.80
C GLY A 473 9.58 2.37 -26.01
N VAL A 474 9.32 1.12 -26.39
CA VAL A 474 8.36 0.21 -25.75
C VAL A 474 8.98 -0.64 -24.65
N CYS A 475 10.29 -0.48 -24.39
CA CYS A 475 11.04 -1.37 -23.54
C CYS A 475 12.06 -0.62 -22.69
N ARG A 476 11.97 -0.82 -21.40
CA ARG A 476 13.04 -0.52 -20.45
C ARG A 476 13.36 -1.80 -19.67
N PRO A 477 14.01 -2.80 -20.32
CA PRO A 477 14.28 -4.05 -19.63
C PRO A 477 15.27 -3.78 -18.50
N GLN A 478 14.84 -3.98 -17.28
CA GLN A 478 15.74 -3.98 -16.13
C GLN A 478 16.52 -5.31 -16.03
N TRP A 479 16.03 -6.36 -16.69
CA TRP A 479 16.55 -7.74 -16.60
C TRP A 479 16.66 -8.52 -17.90
N LEU A 480 16.12 -8.04 -19.00
CA LEU A 480 16.28 -8.74 -20.28
C LEU A 480 17.61 -8.36 -20.96
N PRO A 481 18.25 -9.28 -21.67
CA PRO A 481 19.38 -8.93 -22.53
C PRO A 481 18.99 -7.84 -23.52
N ARG A 482 19.90 -6.90 -23.78
CA ARG A 482 19.65 -5.80 -24.72
C ARG A 482 19.12 -6.34 -26.05
N GLY A 483 17.95 -5.85 -26.46
CA GLY A 483 17.31 -6.20 -27.74
C GLY A 483 16.18 -7.22 -27.67
N GLN A 484 15.78 -7.70 -26.48
CA GLN A 484 14.63 -8.61 -26.33
C GLN A 484 13.43 -7.89 -25.69
N CYS A 485 12.86 -6.93 -26.40
CA CYS A 485 11.58 -6.34 -26.03
C CYS A 485 10.45 -7.09 -26.73
N LEU A 486 9.59 -7.70 -25.95
CA LEU A 486 8.42 -8.41 -26.47
C LEU A 486 7.15 -7.66 -26.06
N GLY A 487 6.34 -7.28 -27.06
CA GLY A 487 5.02 -6.69 -26.85
C GLY A 487 5.02 -5.17 -26.57
N ASN A 488 3.96 -4.70 -25.94
CA ASN A 488 3.74 -3.29 -25.63
C ASN A 488 4.48 -2.91 -24.34
N GLY A 489 4.79 -1.62 -24.19
CA GLY A 489 5.34 -1.07 -22.95
C GLY A 489 4.31 -0.19 -22.22
N THR A 490 4.42 -0.10 -20.91
CA THR A 490 3.58 0.77 -20.07
C THR A 490 4.38 1.97 -19.58
N ALA A 491 3.81 3.18 -19.61
CA ALA A 491 4.39 4.37 -19.01
C ALA A 491 3.37 5.11 -18.14
N HIS A 492 3.80 5.55 -16.97
CA HIS A 492 2.99 6.34 -16.05
C HIS A 492 3.40 7.82 -16.12
N ILE A 493 2.48 8.68 -16.53
CA ILE A 493 2.64 10.12 -16.50
C ILE A 493 1.81 10.65 -15.34
N ILE A 494 2.43 11.46 -14.51
CA ILE A 494 1.73 12.14 -13.41
C ILE A 494 1.63 13.62 -13.74
N LEU A 495 0.43 14.17 -13.61
CA LEU A 495 0.21 15.60 -13.50
C LEU A 495 0.05 15.93 -12.01
N ALA A 496 0.82 16.88 -11.53
CA ALA A 496 0.59 17.58 -10.26
C ALA A 496 0.05 18.98 -10.59
N VAL A 497 -1.07 19.36 -9.97
CA VAL A 497 -1.66 20.70 -10.05
C VAL A 497 -1.66 21.28 -8.65
N THR A 498 -0.92 22.37 -8.47
CA THR A 498 -0.70 23.03 -7.17
C THR A 498 -1.27 24.44 -7.22
N ASP A 499 -2.01 24.85 -6.19
CA ASP A 499 -2.55 26.19 -6.05
C ASP A 499 -1.52 27.22 -5.48
N ASP A 500 -1.92 28.48 -5.44
CA ASP A 500 -1.18 29.58 -4.80
C ASP A 500 -1.64 29.85 -3.36
N GLY A 501 -2.44 28.93 -2.76
CA GLY A 501 -3.01 29.07 -1.45
C GLY A 501 -2.00 28.97 -0.30
N SER A 502 -2.53 29.05 0.92
CA SER A 502 -1.69 28.89 2.12
C SER A 502 -2.44 28.04 3.17
N PRO A 503 -1.91 26.80 3.42
CA PRO A 503 -0.79 26.15 2.73
C PRO A 503 -1.13 25.84 1.26
N ARG A 504 -0.11 25.72 0.39
CA ARG A 504 -0.28 25.34 -1.02
C ARG A 504 -0.74 23.88 -1.11
N LEU A 505 -1.80 23.62 -1.87
CA LEU A 505 -2.37 22.29 -2.00
C LEU A 505 -2.16 21.70 -3.38
N THR A 506 -1.96 20.39 -3.44
CA THR A 506 -1.67 19.67 -4.68
C THR A 506 -2.65 18.54 -4.90
N SER A 507 -3.28 18.53 -6.06
CA SER A 507 -4.05 17.40 -6.58
C SER A 507 -3.35 16.78 -7.78
N TYR A 508 -3.63 15.51 -8.06
CA TYR A 508 -2.93 14.78 -9.10
C TYR A 508 -3.88 14.20 -10.15
N ARG A 509 -3.30 13.83 -11.28
CA ARG A 509 -3.92 12.93 -12.25
C ARG A 509 -2.89 11.97 -12.80
N ARG A 510 -3.17 10.69 -12.76
CA ARG A 510 -2.35 9.67 -13.39
C ARG A 510 -2.86 9.40 -14.81
N VAL A 511 -1.95 9.40 -15.77
CA VAL A 511 -2.18 8.93 -17.14
C VAL A 511 -1.31 7.71 -17.36
N ILE A 512 -1.91 6.60 -17.76
CA ILE A 512 -1.21 5.34 -18.03
C ILE A 512 -1.24 5.12 -19.54
N LEU A 513 -0.08 5.11 -20.16
CA LEU A 513 0.07 4.85 -21.58
C LEU A 513 0.35 3.37 -21.83
N THR A 514 -0.43 2.77 -22.72
CA THR A 514 -0.05 1.52 -23.38
C THR A 514 0.67 1.88 -24.68
N VAL A 515 1.99 1.72 -24.69
CA VAL A 515 2.83 2.13 -25.82
C VAL A 515 3.05 0.94 -26.76
N HIS A 516 2.64 1.12 -28.01
CA HIS A 516 2.81 0.13 -29.06
C HIS A 516 4.08 0.42 -29.88
N SER A 517 4.85 -0.62 -30.23
CA SER A 517 5.88 -0.48 -31.24
C SER A 517 5.18 -0.14 -32.58
N GLY A 518 5.54 0.97 -33.19
CA GLY A 518 5.06 1.26 -34.53
C GLY A 518 5.30 0.06 -35.45
N SER A 519 4.32 -0.27 -36.28
CA SER A 519 4.52 -1.31 -37.30
C SER A 519 5.70 -0.90 -38.18
N THR A 520 6.83 -1.56 -38.02
CA THR A 520 7.88 -1.54 -39.04
C THR A 520 7.25 -2.06 -40.32
N ARG A 521 6.88 -1.15 -41.23
CA ARG A 521 6.57 -1.49 -42.62
C ARG A 521 7.85 -1.87 -43.35
#